data_6c8ecfdd219b9b71b76e8042a5fc2b88
#
_entry.id   6c8ecfdd219b9b71b76e8042a5fc2b88
#
_cell.length_a   1.000
_cell.length_b   1.000
_cell.length_c   1.000
_cell.angle_alpha   90.00
_cell.angle_beta   90.00
_cell.angle_gamma   90.00
#
_symmetry.space_group_name_H-M   'P 1'
#
loop_
_entity.id
_entity.type
_entity.pdbx_description
1 polymer ?
#
loop_
_entity_poly.entity_id
_entity_poly.type
_entity_poly.pdbx_seq_one_letter_code
_entity_poly.pdbx_strand_id
1 'polypeptide(L)'
;PDVWDIVEEVIKDRPVLLNRAPTLHRLGIQSFMPVLIEGSAIQIHPLVCTAFNADFDGDQMAVHVPLSRMAVLEAKTAMLSTNNMLSPASGEPLVAPTLDMVMGCYYLTQLREGAKGEGSRFYDFDEARIAHGDGLIDLQARIYVRHVADSEDWVETTLGRMIFSEILPPAIGFQNRLMDRGGLKELTAQLIRLFSSQETAV
;
A
#
# COMPACT_ATOMS: atom_id res chain seq x y z
N PRO A 1 -5.48 28.63 18.42
CA PRO A 1 -5.19 28.77 16.97
C PRO A 1 -3.71 29.09 16.73
N ASP A 2 -3.18 30.18 17.35
CA ASP A 2 -1.84 30.68 17.06
C ASP A 2 -0.70 29.68 17.35
N VAL A 3 -0.85 28.86 18.39
CA VAL A 3 0.15 27.85 18.76
C VAL A 3 0.15 26.70 17.73
N TRP A 4 -1.02 26.33 17.23
CA TRP A 4 -1.16 25.26 16.23
C TRP A 4 -0.48 25.64 14.92
N ASP A 5 -0.72 26.85 14.44
CA ASP A 5 -0.12 27.37 13.21
C ASP A 5 1.41 27.45 13.31
N ILE A 6 1.93 27.89 14.46
CA ILE A 6 3.37 27.91 14.72
C ILE A 6 3.97 26.51 14.76
N VAL A 7 3.30 25.54 15.39
CA VAL A 7 3.77 24.16 15.43
C VAL A 7 3.79 23.56 14.02
N GLU A 8 2.76 23.80 13.21
CA GLU A 8 2.72 23.34 11.81
C GLU A 8 3.90 23.89 11.00
N GLU A 9 4.26 25.15 11.21
CA GLU A 9 5.44 25.75 10.54
C GLU A 9 6.76 25.13 11.03
N VAL A 10 6.89 24.88 12.33
CA VAL A 10 8.11 24.32 12.93
C VAL A 10 8.37 22.88 12.52
N ILE A 11 7.32 22.06 12.33
CA ILE A 11 7.47 20.65 11.95
C ILE A 11 7.77 20.47 10.46
N LYS A 12 7.54 21.47 9.61
CA LYS A 12 7.90 21.40 8.20
C LYS A 12 9.38 21.04 8.05
N ASP A 13 9.65 20.03 7.26
CA ASP A 13 11.01 19.51 7.01
C ASP A 13 11.80 19.02 8.25
N ARG A 14 11.13 18.79 9.37
CA ARG A 14 11.73 18.26 10.60
C ARG A 14 11.31 16.81 10.82
N PRO A 15 12.16 15.84 10.47
CA PRO A 15 11.85 14.43 10.71
C PRO A 15 11.89 14.12 12.21
N VAL A 16 11.09 13.17 12.62
CA VAL A 16 11.12 12.59 13.97
C VAL A 16 11.48 11.10 13.88
N LEU A 17 12.16 10.60 14.89
CA LEU A 17 12.47 9.18 15.03
C LEU A 17 11.45 8.55 15.97
N LEU A 18 10.84 7.46 15.55
CA LEU A 18 9.99 6.62 16.39
C LEU A 18 10.73 5.33 16.73
N ASN A 19 10.67 4.94 17.99
CA ASN A 19 11.24 3.70 18.50
C ASN A 19 10.19 2.94 19.31
N ARG A 20 10.02 1.65 19.01
CA ARG A 20 9.29 0.73 19.87
C ARG A 20 10.25 -0.25 20.55
N ALA A 21 10.20 -0.32 21.87
CA ALA A 21 10.94 -1.31 22.65
C ALA A 21 10.18 -2.66 22.66
N PRO A 22 10.91 -3.81 22.62
CA PRO A 22 12.36 -3.95 22.49
C PRO A 22 12.84 -3.71 21.05
N THR A 23 13.95 -3.00 20.89
CA THR A 23 14.57 -2.76 19.57
C THR A 23 15.41 -3.96 19.16
N LEU A 24 14.81 -4.92 18.46
CA LEU A 24 15.45 -6.19 18.10
C LEU A 24 16.34 -6.08 16.84
N HIS A 25 16.06 -5.11 15.98
CA HIS A 25 16.81 -4.86 14.74
C HIS A 25 16.73 -3.36 14.37
N ARG A 26 17.51 -2.95 13.36
CA ARG A 26 17.65 -1.55 12.99
C ARG A 26 16.34 -0.85 12.60
N LEU A 27 15.33 -1.59 12.08
CA LEU A 27 14.04 -1.04 11.70
C LEU A 27 13.06 -0.87 12.88
N GLY A 28 13.47 -1.24 14.10
CA GLY A 28 12.79 -0.86 15.34
C GLY A 28 12.94 0.62 15.68
N ILE A 29 13.78 1.35 14.92
CA ILE A 29 13.89 2.81 14.94
C ILE A 29 13.79 3.27 13.49
N GLN A 30 12.79 4.10 13.17
CA GLN A 30 12.60 4.67 11.83
C GLN A 30 12.28 6.14 11.93
N SER A 31 12.61 6.88 10.88
CA SER A 31 12.31 8.29 10.72
C SER A 31 11.02 8.50 9.95
N PHE A 32 10.24 9.49 10.35
CA PHE A 32 8.99 9.88 9.73
C PHE A 32 8.90 11.40 9.61
N MET A 33 8.20 11.88 8.59
CA MET A 33 7.81 13.28 8.52
C MET A 33 6.51 13.44 9.30
N PRO A 34 6.48 14.27 10.37
CA PRO A 34 5.30 14.41 11.20
C PRO A 34 4.20 15.21 10.52
N VAL A 35 2.95 14.84 10.78
CA VAL A 35 1.74 15.53 10.40
C VAL A 35 0.92 15.78 11.67
N LEU A 36 0.38 16.99 11.84
CA LEU A 36 -0.49 17.30 12.97
C LEU A 36 -1.85 16.66 12.80
N ILE A 37 -2.31 16.00 13.85
CA ILE A 37 -3.63 15.39 13.95
C ILE A 37 -4.28 15.77 15.27
N GLU A 38 -5.59 15.72 15.33
CA GLU A 38 -6.33 15.85 16.58
C GLU A 38 -6.25 14.55 17.39
N GLY A 39 -6.25 14.66 18.70
CA GLY A 39 -6.19 13.51 19.62
C GLY A 39 -4.87 13.40 20.36
N SER A 40 -4.75 12.34 21.17
CA SER A 40 -3.59 12.10 22.06
C SER A 40 -2.75 10.89 21.67
N ALA A 41 -3.12 10.17 20.60
CA ALA A 41 -2.42 8.99 20.14
C ALA A 41 -1.54 9.28 18.92
N ILE A 42 -0.38 8.64 18.85
CA ILE A 42 0.47 8.65 17.64
C ILE A 42 -0.18 7.74 16.61
N GLN A 43 -0.45 8.28 15.43
CA GLN A 43 -0.92 7.48 14.29
C GLN A 43 0.26 7.14 13.38
N ILE A 44 0.41 5.86 13.06
CA ILE A 44 1.43 5.36 12.12
C ILE A 44 0.75 4.56 11.01
N HIS A 45 1.40 4.50 9.87
CA HIS A 45 0.89 3.71 8.75
C HIS A 45 0.91 2.20 9.09
N PRO A 46 -0.17 1.44 8.84
CA PRO A 46 -0.22 0.01 9.18
C PRO A 46 0.93 -0.84 8.62
N LEU A 47 1.45 -0.50 7.45
CA LEU A 47 2.55 -1.24 6.81
C LEU A 47 3.87 -1.19 7.59
N VAL A 48 4.10 -0.20 8.45
CA VAL A 48 5.30 -0.13 9.29
C VAL A 48 5.19 -0.95 10.58
N CYS A 49 3.99 -1.40 10.95
CA CYS A 49 3.75 -2.18 12.16
C CYS A 49 4.58 -3.47 12.19
N THR A 50 4.74 -4.13 11.06
CA THR A 50 5.56 -5.35 10.95
C THR A 50 7.01 -5.09 11.32
N ALA A 51 7.59 -3.96 10.89
CA ALA A 51 8.97 -3.57 11.19
C ALA A 51 9.17 -3.25 12.68
N PHE A 52 8.20 -2.60 13.29
CA PHE A 52 8.21 -2.29 14.72
C PHE A 52 7.77 -3.47 15.61
N ASN A 53 7.20 -4.51 15.03
CA ASN A 53 6.43 -5.53 15.75
C ASN A 53 5.39 -4.87 16.68
N ALA A 54 4.66 -3.87 16.14
CA ALA A 54 3.69 -3.05 16.85
C ALA A 54 2.27 -3.42 16.47
N ASP A 55 1.36 -3.27 17.43
CA ASP A 55 -0.09 -3.31 17.21
C ASP A 55 -0.75 -2.11 17.89
N PHE A 56 -2.07 -1.98 17.73
CA PHE A 56 -2.82 -0.81 18.22
C PHE A 56 -3.65 -1.14 19.47
N ASP A 57 -3.17 -2.06 20.30
CA ASP A 57 -3.84 -2.48 21.54
C ASP A 57 -3.39 -1.70 22.80
N GLY A 58 -2.53 -0.71 22.62
CA GLY A 58 -1.98 0.12 23.72
C GLY A 58 -0.46 0.20 23.72
N ASP A 59 0.21 -0.22 22.65
CA ASP A 59 1.65 -0.10 22.49
C ASP A 59 2.12 1.36 22.65
N GLN A 60 3.30 1.53 23.22
CA GLN A 60 3.97 2.83 23.38
C GLN A 60 5.22 2.91 22.53
N MET A 61 5.49 4.10 22.02
CA MET A 61 6.71 4.40 21.28
C MET A 61 7.42 5.61 21.86
N ALA A 62 8.75 5.59 21.84
CA ALA A 62 9.56 6.76 22.14
C ALA A 62 9.68 7.63 20.87
N VAL A 63 9.59 8.94 21.07
CA VAL A 63 9.77 9.94 20.01
C VAL A 63 11.08 10.69 20.26
N HIS A 64 11.95 10.76 19.25
CA HIS A 64 13.19 11.50 19.31
C HIS A 64 13.24 12.53 18.20
N VAL A 65 13.68 13.74 18.53
CA VAL A 65 13.82 14.85 17.58
C VAL A 65 15.29 15.08 17.28
N PRO A 66 15.75 14.86 16.03
CA PRO A 66 17.12 15.18 15.63
C PRO A 66 17.41 16.69 15.75
N LEU A 67 18.47 17.08 16.48
CA LEU A 67 18.76 18.48 16.75
C LEU A 67 19.80 19.07 15.80
N SER A 68 20.83 18.30 15.44
CA SER A 68 21.90 18.80 14.56
C SER A 68 21.52 18.66 13.07
N ARG A 69 22.09 19.51 12.22
CA ARG A 69 21.87 19.42 10.76
C ARG A 69 22.29 18.06 10.20
N MET A 70 23.36 17.47 10.73
CA MET A 70 23.83 16.14 10.29
C MET A 70 22.85 15.06 10.71
N ALA A 71 22.32 15.09 11.95
CA ALA A 71 21.32 14.13 12.41
C ALA A 71 20.01 14.24 11.61
N VAL A 72 19.56 15.45 11.27
CA VAL A 72 18.39 15.68 10.41
C VAL A 72 18.64 15.10 9.00
N LEU A 73 19.81 15.30 8.42
CA LEU A 73 20.14 14.76 7.12
C LEU A 73 20.17 13.22 7.14
N GLU A 74 20.79 12.62 8.14
CA GLU A 74 20.82 11.17 8.32
C GLU A 74 19.41 10.59 8.49
N ALA A 75 18.57 11.23 9.31
CA ALA A 75 17.16 10.84 9.50
C ALA A 75 16.37 10.87 8.19
N LYS A 76 16.61 11.88 7.32
CA LYS A 76 15.93 12.01 6.01
C LYS A 76 16.45 11.04 4.96
N THR A 77 17.73 10.70 4.98
CA THR A 77 18.37 9.88 3.92
C THR A 77 18.42 8.41 4.27
N ALA A 78 19.00 8.06 5.42
CA ALA A 78 19.25 6.68 5.80
C ALA A 78 18.10 6.04 6.61
N MET A 79 17.42 6.82 7.47
CA MET A 79 16.47 6.29 8.44
C MET A 79 15.00 6.47 8.05
N LEU A 80 14.70 7.21 6.97
CA LEU A 80 13.31 7.44 6.54
C LEU A 80 12.64 6.11 6.22
N SER A 81 11.41 5.91 6.71
CA SER A 81 10.68 4.64 6.54
C SER A 81 10.50 4.24 5.08
N THR A 82 10.26 5.21 4.19
CA THR A 82 10.13 4.98 2.73
C THR A 82 11.42 4.50 2.07
N ASN A 83 12.60 4.75 2.67
CA ASN A 83 13.88 4.27 2.17
C ASN A 83 14.27 2.89 2.72
N ASN A 84 13.49 2.35 3.68
CA ASN A 84 13.78 1.10 4.38
C ASN A 84 12.67 0.06 4.20
N MET A 85 12.23 -0.14 2.97
CA MET A 85 11.13 -1.05 2.63
C MET A 85 11.55 -2.52 2.53
N LEU A 86 12.86 -2.79 2.45
CA LEU A 86 13.42 -4.14 2.33
C LEU A 86 14.01 -4.62 3.66
N SER A 87 13.84 -5.91 3.93
CA SER A 87 14.51 -6.58 5.04
C SER A 87 16.04 -6.55 4.85
N PRO A 88 16.81 -6.04 5.80
CA PRO A 88 18.27 -6.04 5.71
C PRO A 88 18.88 -7.45 5.75
N ALA A 89 18.14 -8.45 6.24
CA ALA A 89 18.64 -9.82 6.35
C ALA A 89 18.41 -10.62 5.06
N SER A 90 17.26 -10.45 4.40
CA SER A 90 16.86 -11.28 3.24
C SER A 90 16.73 -10.49 1.94
N GLY A 91 16.68 -9.16 1.99
CA GLY A 91 16.40 -8.33 0.82
C GLY A 91 14.96 -8.45 0.30
N GLU A 92 14.10 -9.15 1.03
CA GLU A 92 12.68 -9.26 0.70
C GLU A 92 11.89 -8.04 1.16
N PRO A 93 10.75 -7.72 0.51
CA PRO A 93 9.86 -6.66 0.98
C PRO A 93 9.41 -6.92 2.44
N LEU A 94 9.70 -5.97 3.31
CA LEU A 94 9.21 -5.95 4.68
C LEU A 94 7.86 -5.25 4.74
N VAL A 95 7.69 -4.24 3.90
CA VAL A 95 6.47 -3.48 3.71
C VAL A 95 5.65 -4.19 2.65
N ALA A 96 4.71 -5.03 3.07
CA ALA A 96 3.78 -5.75 2.20
C ALA A 96 2.40 -5.79 2.85
N PRO A 97 1.32 -5.80 2.08
CA PRO A 97 -0.03 -5.93 2.62
C PRO A 97 -0.15 -7.16 3.53
N THR A 98 -0.84 -6.99 4.67
CA THR A 98 -1.04 -8.04 5.68
C THR A 98 -2.49 -8.08 6.14
N LEU A 99 -2.89 -9.20 6.78
CA LEU A 99 -4.19 -9.36 7.43
C LEU A 99 -5.37 -8.92 6.53
N ASP A 100 -6.11 -7.91 6.96
CA ASP A 100 -7.34 -7.44 6.30
C ASP A 100 -7.07 -6.87 4.89
N MET A 101 -5.88 -6.30 4.66
CA MET A 101 -5.48 -5.84 3.32
C MET A 101 -5.36 -7.02 2.35
N VAL A 102 -4.74 -8.13 2.78
CA VAL A 102 -4.64 -9.36 1.96
C VAL A 102 -6.03 -9.92 1.72
N MET A 103 -6.89 -9.97 2.74
CA MET A 103 -8.25 -10.44 2.62
C MET A 103 -9.06 -9.58 1.65
N GLY A 104 -8.92 -8.27 1.70
CA GLY A 104 -9.58 -7.33 0.79
C GLY A 104 -9.14 -7.52 -0.66
N CYS A 105 -7.83 -7.61 -0.93
CA CYS A 105 -7.29 -7.86 -2.26
C CYS A 105 -7.70 -9.24 -2.79
N TYR A 106 -7.67 -10.26 -1.94
CA TYR A 106 -8.13 -11.61 -2.27
C TYR A 106 -9.60 -11.59 -2.68
N TYR A 107 -10.47 -11.02 -1.85
CA TYR A 107 -11.90 -10.90 -2.12
C TYR A 107 -12.17 -10.14 -3.42
N LEU A 108 -11.47 -9.04 -3.65
CA LEU A 108 -11.61 -8.23 -4.86
C LEU A 108 -11.24 -9.00 -6.13
N THR A 109 -10.15 -9.79 -6.08
CA THR A 109 -9.60 -10.46 -7.28
C THR A 109 -10.05 -11.92 -7.44
N GLN A 110 -10.87 -12.42 -6.52
CA GLN A 110 -11.45 -13.76 -6.60
C GLN A 110 -12.39 -13.87 -7.80
N LEU A 111 -12.40 -15.04 -8.43
CA LEU A 111 -13.41 -15.44 -9.41
C LEU A 111 -14.42 -16.35 -8.71
N ARG A 112 -15.71 -16.05 -8.88
CA ARG A 112 -16.80 -16.82 -8.30
C ARG A 112 -17.68 -17.38 -9.40
N GLU A 113 -17.73 -18.70 -9.51
CA GLU A 113 -18.61 -19.39 -10.45
C GLU A 113 -20.08 -19.20 -10.09
N GLY A 114 -20.93 -19.07 -11.09
CA GLY A 114 -22.36 -18.84 -10.89
C GLY A 114 -22.73 -17.46 -10.34
N ALA A 115 -21.77 -16.50 -10.34
CA ALA A 115 -22.06 -15.12 -9.94
C ALA A 115 -22.95 -14.43 -10.98
N LYS A 116 -23.73 -13.44 -10.52
CA LYS A 116 -24.64 -12.71 -11.40
C LYS A 116 -23.91 -12.06 -12.55
N GLY A 117 -24.39 -12.28 -13.77
CA GLY A 117 -23.80 -11.73 -14.98
C GLY A 117 -22.60 -12.52 -15.53
N GLU A 118 -22.38 -13.74 -15.05
CA GLU A 118 -21.32 -14.61 -15.61
C GLU A 118 -21.48 -14.81 -17.11
N GLY A 119 -20.37 -14.71 -17.85
CA GLY A 119 -20.32 -14.83 -19.30
C GLY A 119 -20.66 -13.56 -20.07
N SER A 120 -21.00 -12.46 -19.39
CA SER A 120 -21.26 -11.17 -20.01
C SER A 120 -20.02 -10.65 -20.73
N ARG A 121 -20.24 -9.88 -21.81
CA ARG A 121 -19.20 -9.32 -22.66
C ARG A 121 -19.30 -7.81 -22.68
N PHE A 122 -18.18 -7.13 -22.47
CA PHE A 122 -18.08 -5.69 -22.41
C PHE A 122 -16.97 -5.21 -23.35
N TYR A 123 -17.19 -4.08 -23.99
CA TYR A 123 -16.21 -3.49 -24.88
C TYR A 123 -14.95 -3.01 -24.12
N ASP A 124 -15.14 -2.37 -22.98
CA ASP A 124 -14.07 -1.85 -22.14
C ASP A 124 -14.42 -1.95 -20.63
N PHE A 125 -13.52 -1.38 -19.81
CA PHE A 125 -13.67 -1.35 -18.36
C PHE A 125 -14.83 -0.48 -17.88
N ASP A 126 -15.05 0.66 -18.54
CA ASP A 126 -16.09 1.61 -18.14
C ASP A 126 -17.49 1.03 -18.36
N GLU A 127 -17.71 0.31 -19.46
CA GLU A 127 -18.96 -0.40 -19.70
C GLU A 127 -19.24 -1.46 -18.64
N ALA A 128 -18.21 -2.24 -18.26
CA ALA A 128 -18.33 -3.24 -17.19
C ALA A 128 -18.61 -2.58 -15.82
N ARG A 129 -18.01 -1.43 -15.53
CA ARG A 129 -18.24 -0.65 -14.30
C ARG A 129 -19.67 -0.12 -14.22
N ILE A 130 -20.21 0.41 -15.33
CA ILE A 130 -21.60 0.86 -15.41
C ILE A 130 -22.56 -0.31 -15.17
N ALA A 131 -22.34 -1.45 -15.84
CA ALA A 131 -23.16 -2.64 -15.67
C ALA A 131 -23.17 -3.15 -14.21
N HIS A 132 -22.05 -3.02 -13.51
CA HIS A 132 -22.00 -3.34 -12.08
C HIS A 132 -22.78 -2.33 -11.23
N GLY A 133 -22.63 -1.03 -11.54
CA GLY A 133 -23.41 0.04 -10.87
C GLY A 133 -24.93 -0.16 -11.00
N ASP A 134 -25.38 -0.65 -12.15
CA ASP A 134 -26.77 -1.01 -12.41
C ASP A 134 -27.16 -2.39 -11.82
N GLY A 135 -26.24 -3.04 -11.14
CA GLY A 135 -26.46 -4.34 -10.53
C GLY A 135 -26.69 -5.47 -11.51
N LEU A 136 -26.20 -5.36 -12.75
CA LEU A 136 -26.33 -6.39 -13.79
C LEU A 136 -25.27 -7.49 -13.64
N ILE A 137 -24.09 -7.15 -13.12
CA ILE A 137 -23.00 -8.08 -12.87
C ILE A 137 -22.48 -7.96 -11.43
N ASP A 138 -22.00 -9.05 -10.87
CA ASP A 138 -21.25 -9.08 -9.62
C ASP A 138 -19.77 -8.76 -9.86
N LEU A 139 -19.11 -8.21 -8.84
CA LEU A 139 -17.69 -7.83 -8.86
C LEU A 139 -16.77 -9.01 -9.23
N GLN A 140 -17.14 -10.20 -8.80
CA GLN A 140 -16.38 -11.46 -8.92
C GLN A 140 -16.88 -12.36 -10.07
N ALA A 141 -17.86 -11.88 -10.85
CA ALA A 141 -18.38 -12.60 -11.99
C ALA A 141 -17.32 -12.76 -13.08
N ARG A 142 -17.27 -13.95 -13.70
CA ARG A 142 -16.46 -14.19 -14.90
C ARG A 142 -17.07 -13.41 -16.07
N ILE A 143 -16.33 -12.45 -16.60
CA ILE A 143 -16.73 -11.62 -17.74
C ILE A 143 -15.65 -11.64 -18.83
N TYR A 144 -16.01 -11.21 -20.02
CA TYR A 144 -15.10 -11.05 -21.13
C TYR A 144 -15.04 -9.58 -21.53
N VAL A 145 -13.85 -9.02 -21.58
CA VAL A 145 -13.62 -7.61 -21.93
C VAL A 145 -12.63 -7.52 -23.08
N ARG A 146 -12.87 -6.64 -24.04
CA ARG A 146 -12.07 -6.58 -25.27
C ARG A 146 -10.84 -5.68 -25.14
N HIS A 147 -10.99 -4.47 -24.67
CA HIS A 147 -9.88 -3.52 -24.56
C HIS A 147 -9.27 -3.53 -23.15
N VAL A 148 -8.48 -4.58 -22.87
CA VAL A 148 -7.74 -4.70 -21.59
C VAL A 148 -6.26 -4.85 -21.92
N ALA A 149 -5.41 -4.03 -21.30
CA ALA A 149 -3.96 -4.12 -21.41
C ALA A 149 -3.44 -4.09 -22.87
N ASP A 150 -3.95 -3.16 -23.68
CA ASP A 150 -3.60 -3.00 -25.11
C ASP A 150 -3.93 -4.21 -26.00
N SER A 151 -4.77 -5.13 -25.52
CA SER A 151 -5.25 -6.28 -26.31
C SER A 151 -6.56 -5.94 -27.00
N GLU A 152 -6.64 -6.25 -28.30
CA GLU A 152 -7.91 -6.22 -29.05
C GLU A 152 -8.70 -7.53 -28.91
N ASP A 153 -8.12 -8.55 -28.33
CA ASP A 153 -8.76 -9.84 -28.08
C ASP A 153 -9.64 -9.82 -26.82
N TRP A 154 -10.61 -10.73 -26.78
CA TRP A 154 -11.43 -10.94 -25.60
C TRP A 154 -10.62 -11.55 -24.45
N VAL A 155 -10.49 -10.83 -23.36
CA VAL A 155 -9.81 -11.30 -22.15
C VAL A 155 -10.84 -11.74 -21.12
N GLU A 156 -10.74 -13.01 -20.70
CA GLU A 156 -11.51 -13.51 -19.56
C GLU A 156 -10.97 -12.95 -18.26
N THR A 157 -11.81 -12.27 -17.49
CA THR A 157 -11.43 -11.62 -16.23
C THR A 157 -12.63 -11.42 -15.30
N THR A 158 -12.45 -10.63 -14.27
CA THR A 158 -13.52 -10.12 -13.39
C THR A 158 -13.39 -8.60 -13.26
N LEU A 159 -14.50 -7.93 -12.97
CA LEU A 159 -14.47 -6.49 -12.73
C LEU A 159 -13.54 -6.14 -11.56
N GLY A 160 -13.50 -6.97 -10.52
CA GLY A 160 -12.63 -6.76 -9.37
C GLY A 160 -11.13 -6.78 -9.71
N ARG A 161 -10.68 -7.65 -10.64
CA ARG A 161 -9.29 -7.66 -11.15
C ARG A 161 -8.96 -6.42 -11.96
N MET A 162 -9.92 -5.89 -12.68
CA MET A 162 -9.76 -4.65 -13.44
C MET A 162 -9.60 -3.46 -12.49
N ILE A 163 -10.46 -3.34 -11.48
CA ILE A 163 -10.36 -2.31 -10.43
C ILE A 163 -9.01 -2.40 -9.69
N PHE A 164 -8.57 -3.62 -9.34
CA PHE A 164 -7.26 -3.80 -8.70
C PHE A 164 -6.11 -3.34 -9.59
N SER A 165 -6.18 -3.63 -10.89
CA SER A 165 -5.12 -3.26 -11.83
C SER A 165 -5.09 -1.76 -12.16
N GLU A 166 -6.21 -1.05 -12.05
CA GLU A 166 -6.32 0.38 -12.32
C GLU A 166 -5.43 1.23 -11.38
N ILE A 167 -5.25 0.78 -10.13
CA ILE A 167 -4.41 1.48 -9.16
C ILE A 167 -2.91 1.23 -9.35
N LEU A 168 -2.54 0.26 -10.19
CA LEU A 168 -1.15 -0.11 -10.42
C LEU A 168 -0.51 0.76 -11.49
N PRO A 169 0.79 1.06 -11.38
CA PRO A 169 1.51 1.73 -12.44
C PRO A 169 1.45 0.95 -13.75
N PRO A 170 1.33 1.62 -14.92
CA PRO A 170 1.21 0.95 -16.23
C PRO A 170 2.34 -0.04 -16.53
N ALA A 171 3.55 0.21 -16.02
CA ALA A 171 4.71 -0.66 -16.22
C ALA A 171 4.56 -2.06 -15.59
N ILE A 172 3.65 -2.24 -14.64
CA ILE A 172 3.33 -3.55 -14.02
C ILE A 172 2.41 -4.36 -14.92
N GLY A 173 1.61 -3.71 -15.74
CA GLY A 173 0.63 -4.33 -16.60
C GLY A 173 -0.61 -4.87 -15.86
N PHE A 174 -1.53 -5.45 -16.62
CA PHE A 174 -2.78 -5.97 -16.11
C PHE A 174 -2.59 -7.26 -15.29
N GLN A 175 -3.05 -7.25 -14.04
CA GLN A 175 -2.94 -8.37 -13.10
C GLN A 175 -4.20 -9.24 -13.15
N ASN A 176 -4.27 -10.18 -14.09
CA ASN A 176 -5.41 -11.08 -14.25
C ASN A 176 -5.24 -12.38 -13.45
N ARG A 177 -4.98 -12.26 -12.17
CA ARG A 177 -4.81 -13.39 -11.25
C ARG A 177 -5.37 -13.10 -9.87
N LEU A 178 -5.57 -14.14 -9.09
CA LEU A 178 -5.93 -14.03 -7.69
C LEU A 178 -4.77 -13.39 -6.91
N MET A 179 -5.07 -12.33 -6.15
CA MET A 179 -4.11 -11.64 -5.30
C MET A 179 -4.20 -12.16 -3.86
N ASP A 180 -3.51 -13.26 -3.63
CA ASP A 180 -3.26 -13.79 -2.30
C ASP A 180 -2.02 -13.13 -1.65
N ARG A 181 -1.65 -13.58 -0.45
CA ARG A 181 -0.46 -13.08 0.25
C ARG A 181 0.82 -13.22 -0.56
N GLY A 182 0.98 -14.33 -1.28
CA GLY A 182 2.15 -14.61 -2.13
C GLY A 182 2.18 -13.67 -3.33
N GLY A 183 1.07 -13.53 -4.03
CA GLY A 183 0.92 -12.64 -5.17
C GLY A 183 1.15 -11.17 -4.84
N LEU A 184 0.65 -10.71 -3.69
CA LEU A 184 0.88 -9.34 -3.22
C LEU A 184 2.35 -9.10 -2.84
N LYS A 185 3.01 -10.06 -2.18
CA LYS A 185 4.44 -9.96 -1.86
C LYS A 185 5.30 -9.92 -3.12
N GLU A 186 4.99 -10.74 -4.11
CA GLU A 186 5.66 -10.76 -5.40
C GLU A 186 5.47 -9.44 -6.15
N LEU A 187 4.23 -8.92 -6.18
CA LEU A 187 3.91 -7.64 -6.80
C LEU A 187 4.68 -6.48 -6.14
N THR A 188 4.72 -6.45 -4.80
CA THR A 188 5.49 -5.45 -4.06
C THR A 188 6.99 -5.55 -4.39
N ALA A 189 7.53 -6.76 -4.51
CA ALA A 189 8.93 -6.95 -4.91
C ALA A 189 9.21 -6.46 -6.35
N GLN A 190 8.26 -6.63 -7.26
CA GLN A 190 8.35 -6.10 -8.63
C GLN A 190 8.32 -4.56 -8.63
N LEU A 191 7.41 -3.95 -7.88
CA LEU A 191 7.31 -2.50 -7.73
C LEU A 191 8.62 -1.89 -7.22
N ILE A 192 9.19 -2.44 -6.14
CA ILE A 192 10.46 -1.95 -5.57
C ILE A 192 11.63 -2.08 -6.56
N ARG A 193 11.60 -3.05 -7.47
CA ARG A 193 12.66 -3.23 -8.49
C ARG A 193 12.52 -2.26 -9.66
N LEU A 194 11.30 -1.91 -10.04
CA LEU A 194 11.02 -1.06 -11.22
C LEU A 194 10.98 0.42 -10.87
N PHE A 195 10.62 0.74 -9.67
CA PHE A 195 10.42 2.13 -9.21
C PHE A 195 11.36 2.46 -8.05
N SER A 196 11.54 3.74 -7.78
CA SER A 196 12.24 4.18 -6.56
C SER A 196 11.42 3.80 -5.32
N SER A 197 12.11 3.70 -4.17
CA SER A 197 11.41 3.41 -2.90
C SER A 197 10.34 4.45 -2.57
N GLN A 198 10.54 5.70 -2.96
CA GLN A 198 9.55 6.78 -2.73
C GLN A 198 8.32 6.61 -3.62
N GLU A 199 8.49 6.28 -4.89
CA GLU A 199 7.38 6.03 -5.83
C GLU A 199 6.59 4.75 -5.45
N THR A 200 7.27 3.75 -4.91
CA THR A 200 6.61 2.51 -4.44
C THR A 200 5.81 2.73 -3.15
N ALA A 201 6.15 3.74 -2.35
CA ALA A 201 5.49 4.03 -1.08
C ALA A 201 4.18 4.82 -1.25
N VAL A 202 3.92 5.38 -2.42
CA VAL A 202 2.68 6.08 -2.80
C VAL A 202 1.69 5.13 -3.43
#